data_b9dabe4d2e9116cdc433830f544e6424
#
_entry.id   b9dabe4d2e9116cdc433830f544e6424
#
_cell.length_a   1.000
_cell.length_b   1.000
_cell.length_c   1.000
_cell.angle_alpha   90.00
_cell.angle_beta   90.00
_cell.angle_gamma   90.00
#
_symmetry.space_group_name_H-M   'P 1'
#
loop_
_entity.id
_entity.type
_entity.pdbx_description
1 polymer ?
#
loop_
_entity_poly.entity_id
_entity_poly.type
_entity_poly.pdbx_seq_one_letter_code
_entity_poly.pdbx_strand_id
1 'polypeptide(L)'
;MRYICYGKTRKQTECDGQTGYTAHILDGVIDKVVRQIFERMKAIPKSEIVNIRYREKMEERKALLKSAKSDYAKAAAELDTLRAEVIKSLRGESAFSQDLLGSLISDCETKCLEVQHTMEAAQAAYDEGQAMLDALNAQYDDIISWADMYDSASTESKKMIVSCLIRRVEVYRDYRLHIDFNIDFEQFSAGLDISAIAA
;
A
#
# COMPACT_ATOMS: atom_id res chain seq x y z
N MET A 1 -36.99 16.54 -2.71
CA MET A 1 -35.68 17.15 -3.01
C MET A 1 -35.17 16.53 -4.30
N ARG A 2 -34.45 17.30 -5.14
CA ARG A 2 -33.87 16.81 -6.42
C ARG A 2 -32.43 17.30 -6.55
N TYR A 3 -31.57 16.45 -7.06
CA TYR A 3 -30.24 16.84 -7.53
C TYR A 3 -30.37 17.40 -8.95
N ILE A 4 -29.78 18.54 -9.22
CA ILE A 4 -29.86 19.24 -10.51
C ILE A 4 -28.45 19.43 -11.05
N CYS A 5 -28.25 19.07 -12.33
CA CYS A 5 -26.97 19.33 -13.00
C CYS A 5 -26.84 20.82 -13.31
N TYR A 6 -25.95 21.52 -12.60
CA TYR A 6 -25.71 22.96 -12.76
C TYR A 6 -25.23 23.31 -14.17
N GLY A 7 -24.29 22.55 -14.71
CA GLY A 7 -23.74 22.80 -16.05
C GLY A 7 -24.79 22.69 -17.15
N LYS A 8 -25.66 21.65 -17.07
CA LYS A 8 -26.77 21.48 -18.04
C LYS A 8 -27.84 22.55 -17.89
N THR A 9 -28.20 22.89 -16.65
CA THR A 9 -29.23 23.92 -16.39
C THR A 9 -28.81 25.29 -16.92
N ARG A 10 -27.51 25.62 -16.86
CA ARG A 10 -26.96 26.86 -17.39
C ARG A 10 -26.42 26.77 -18.82
N LYS A 11 -26.58 25.63 -19.49
CA LYS A 11 -26.06 25.38 -20.85
C LYS A 11 -24.54 25.62 -20.98
N GLN A 12 -23.80 25.34 -19.91
CA GLN A 12 -22.34 25.52 -19.87
C GLN A 12 -21.59 24.27 -20.30
N THR A 13 -22.22 23.10 -20.25
CA THR A 13 -21.62 21.83 -20.64
C THR A 13 -22.61 21.01 -21.44
N GLU A 14 -22.12 20.33 -22.49
CA GLU A 14 -22.84 19.24 -23.13
C GLU A 14 -22.80 18.04 -22.19
N CYS A 15 -23.99 17.62 -21.77
CA CYS A 15 -24.14 16.50 -20.84
C CYS A 15 -25.31 15.66 -21.31
N ASP A 16 -25.11 14.34 -21.43
CA ASP A 16 -26.14 13.39 -21.83
C ASP A 16 -27.02 12.90 -20.68
N GLY A 17 -26.74 13.31 -19.44
CA GLY A 17 -27.56 13.04 -18.28
C GLY A 17 -28.92 13.73 -18.29
N GLN A 18 -29.77 13.39 -17.34
CA GLN A 18 -31.06 14.07 -17.12
C GLN A 18 -30.85 15.43 -16.45
N THR A 19 -31.81 16.34 -16.60
CA THR A 19 -31.74 17.68 -16.01
C THR A 19 -31.82 17.65 -14.47
N GLY A 20 -32.45 16.62 -13.90
CA GLY A 20 -32.56 16.45 -12.47
C GLY A 20 -32.90 15.01 -12.07
N TYR A 21 -32.36 14.60 -10.92
CA TYR A 21 -32.53 13.28 -10.33
C TYR A 21 -33.26 13.38 -9.00
N THR A 22 -34.11 12.43 -8.70
CA THR A 22 -34.86 12.40 -7.43
C THR A 22 -33.91 11.98 -6.31
N ALA A 23 -33.72 12.85 -5.30
CA ALA A 23 -32.69 12.65 -4.28
C ALA A 23 -32.84 11.32 -3.52
N HIS A 24 -34.06 11.00 -3.05
CA HIS A 24 -34.24 9.78 -2.27
C HIS A 24 -33.99 8.48 -3.07
N ILE A 25 -34.15 8.50 -4.40
CA ILE A 25 -33.84 7.34 -5.24
C ILE A 25 -32.31 7.19 -5.32
N LEU A 26 -31.62 8.29 -5.62
CA LEU A 26 -30.16 8.28 -5.77
C LEU A 26 -29.47 7.94 -4.44
N ASP A 27 -29.91 8.58 -3.35
CA ASP A 27 -29.38 8.30 -2.00
C ASP A 27 -29.62 6.84 -1.60
N GLY A 28 -30.79 6.29 -1.96
CA GLY A 28 -31.12 4.88 -1.70
C GLY A 28 -30.26 3.89 -2.49
N VAL A 29 -29.86 4.23 -3.72
CA VAL A 29 -28.92 3.40 -4.50
C VAL A 29 -27.52 3.44 -3.85
N ILE A 30 -27.05 4.63 -3.48
CA ILE A 30 -25.76 4.78 -2.80
C ILE A 30 -25.74 4.03 -1.45
N ASP A 31 -26.81 4.14 -0.65
CA ASP A 31 -26.94 3.39 0.61
C ASP A 31 -26.84 1.87 0.40
N LYS A 32 -27.48 1.34 -0.65
CA LYS A 32 -27.36 -0.08 -1.01
C LYS A 32 -25.93 -0.48 -1.39
N VAL A 33 -25.27 0.32 -2.22
CA VAL A 33 -23.87 0.07 -2.63
C VAL A 33 -22.96 0.03 -1.41
N VAL A 34 -23.07 1.02 -0.52
CA VAL A 34 -22.27 1.09 0.70
C VAL A 34 -22.50 -0.12 1.61
N ARG A 35 -23.77 -0.53 1.81
CA ARG A 35 -24.09 -1.74 2.59
C ARG A 35 -23.49 -3.00 1.99
N GLN A 36 -23.57 -3.18 0.67
CA GLN A 36 -22.99 -4.33 0.00
C GLN A 36 -21.46 -4.37 0.14
N ILE A 37 -20.78 -3.21 0.09
CA ILE A 37 -19.36 -3.11 0.36
C ILE A 37 -19.07 -3.57 1.79
N PHE A 38 -19.81 -3.05 2.77
CA PHE A 38 -19.62 -3.42 4.17
C PHE A 38 -19.87 -4.91 4.44
N GLU A 39 -20.91 -5.49 3.87
CA GLU A 39 -21.20 -6.93 3.98
C GLU A 39 -20.05 -7.77 3.42
N ARG A 40 -19.53 -7.40 2.24
CA ARG A 40 -18.40 -8.11 1.63
C ARG A 40 -17.12 -7.95 2.44
N MET A 41 -16.83 -6.76 2.93
CA MET A 41 -15.65 -6.53 3.77
C MET A 41 -15.74 -7.31 5.09
N LYS A 42 -16.91 -7.38 5.73
CA LYS A 42 -17.13 -8.20 6.93
C LYS A 42 -17.00 -9.71 6.68
N ALA A 43 -17.23 -10.16 5.47
CA ALA A 43 -17.08 -11.57 5.09
C ALA A 43 -15.62 -12.00 4.95
N ILE A 44 -14.67 -11.06 4.86
CA ILE A 44 -13.24 -11.35 4.75
C ILE A 44 -12.63 -11.48 6.15
N PRO A 45 -12.00 -12.62 6.49
CA PRO A 45 -11.26 -12.74 7.75
C PRO A 45 -10.10 -11.75 7.79
N LYS A 46 -9.86 -11.13 8.95
CA LYS A 46 -8.75 -10.16 9.11
C LYS A 46 -7.38 -10.74 8.71
N SER A 47 -7.18 -12.04 8.91
CA SER A 47 -5.97 -12.76 8.49
C SER A 47 -5.80 -12.90 6.98
N GLU A 48 -6.87 -12.70 6.20
CA GLU A 48 -6.88 -12.88 4.74
C GLU A 48 -7.07 -11.56 3.97
N ILE A 49 -7.04 -10.43 4.67
CA ILE A 49 -7.32 -9.09 4.12
C ILE A 49 -6.37 -8.74 2.99
N VAL A 50 -5.09 -9.06 3.17
CA VAL A 50 -4.05 -8.67 2.23
C VAL A 50 -4.02 -9.65 1.07
N ASN A 51 -4.13 -9.15 -0.15
CA ASN A 51 -4.02 -9.93 -1.37
C ASN A 51 -2.73 -10.79 -1.33
N ILE A 52 -2.82 -12.02 -1.79
CA ILE A 52 -1.71 -13.00 -1.86
C ILE A 52 -0.47 -12.37 -2.50
N ARG A 53 -0.63 -11.58 -3.57
CA ARG A 53 0.48 -10.89 -4.25
C ARG A 53 1.28 -9.95 -3.35
N TYR A 54 0.63 -9.28 -2.39
CA TYR A 54 1.32 -8.41 -1.43
C TYR A 54 2.11 -9.23 -0.42
N ARG A 55 1.58 -10.37 0.01
CA ARG A 55 2.28 -11.30 0.90
C ARG A 55 3.51 -11.88 0.24
N GLU A 56 3.38 -12.35 -1.01
CA GLU A 56 4.49 -12.87 -1.80
C GLU A 56 5.60 -11.84 -1.95
N LYS A 57 5.26 -10.60 -2.34
CA LYS A 57 6.23 -9.50 -2.43
C LYS A 57 6.93 -9.19 -1.10
N MET A 58 6.22 -9.29 0.02
CA MET A 58 6.84 -9.07 1.33
C MET A 58 7.80 -10.19 1.72
N GLU A 59 7.48 -11.44 1.43
CA GLU A 59 8.40 -12.56 1.65
C GLU A 59 9.65 -12.46 0.75
N GLU A 60 9.48 -12.03 -0.50
CA GLU A 60 10.62 -11.74 -1.40
C GLU A 60 11.51 -10.62 -0.84
N ARG A 61 10.94 -9.49 -0.42
CA ARG A 61 11.67 -8.36 0.18
C ARG A 61 12.41 -8.79 1.45
N LYS A 62 11.78 -9.61 2.29
CA LYS A 62 12.36 -10.16 3.52
C LYS A 62 13.53 -11.10 3.22
N ALA A 63 13.40 -11.94 2.20
CA ALA A 63 14.47 -12.84 1.76
C ALA A 63 15.69 -12.05 1.22
N LEU A 64 15.42 -11.03 0.37
CA LEU A 64 16.47 -10.14 -0.15
C LEU A 64 17.20 -9.40 0.97
N LEU A 65 16.47 -8.85 1.94
CA LEU A 65 17.06 -8.18 3.09
C LEU A 65 17.94 -9.13 3.92
N LYS A 66 17.46 -10.36 4.16
CA LYS A 66 18.22 -11.38 4.88
C LYS A 66 19.53 -11.73 4.16
N SER A 67 19.48 -11.90 2.84
CA SER A 67 20.68 -12.14 2.02
C SER A 67 21.64 -10.96 2.10
N ALA A 68 21.17 -9.75 1.86
CA ALA A 68 21.99 -8.54 1.89
C ALA A 68 22.67 -8.31 3.26
N LYS A 69 21.94 -8.55 4.37
CA LYS A 69 22.53 -8.51 5.73
C LYS A 69 23.63 -9.56 5.93
N SER A 70 23.43 -10.76 5.40
CA SER A 70 24.45 -11.83 5.46
C SER A 70 25.71 -11.45 4.67
N ASP A 71 25.53 -10.89 3.48
CA ASP A 71 26.65 -10.52 2.60
C ASP A 71 27.43 -9.33 3.16
N TYR A 72 26.75 -8.34 3.73
CA TYR A 72 27.41 -7.26 4.47
C TYR A 72 28.18 -7.78 5.69
N ALA A 73 27.61 -8.67 6.49
CA ALA A 73 28.29 -9.24 7.65
C ALA A 73 29.55 -10.01 7.25
N LYS A 74 29.52 -10.74 6.13
CA LYS A 74 30.71 -11.45 5.60
C LYS A 74 31.79 -10.46 5.16
N ALA A 75 31.43 -9.42 4.40
CA ALA A 75 32.38 -8.42 3.92
C ALA A 75 33.00 -7.63 5.07
N ALA A 76 32.22 -7.27 6.09
CA ALA A 76 32.72 -6.60 7.29
C ALA A 76 33.71 -7.49 8.08
N ALA A 77 33.36 -8.78 8.25
CA ALA A 77 34.26 -9.72 8.93
C ALA A 77 35.58 -9.97 8.16
N GLU A 78 35.52 -10.01 6.81
CA GLU A 78 36.69 -10.10 5.94
C GLU A 78 37.60 -8.86 6.12
N LEU A 79 37.02 -7.68 6.12
CA LEU A 79 37.73 -6.41 6.34
C LEU A 79 38.39 -6.36 7.72
N ASP A 80 37.69 -6.77 8.78
CA ASP A 80 38.20 -6.81 10.13
C ASP A 80 39.39 -7.82 10.24
N THR A 81 39.31 -8.94 9.53
CA THR A 81 40.40 -9.93 9.47
C THR A 81 41.64 -9.34 8.81
N LEU A 82 41.47 -8.61 7.69
CA LEU A 82 42.58 -7.94 7.00
C LEU A 82 43.20 -6.83 7.87
N ARG A 83 42.39 -6.06 8.58
CA ARG A 83 42.84 -5.03 9.51
C ARG A 83 43.64 -5.63 10.68
N ALA A 84 43.25 -6.78 11.21
CA ALA A 84 43.97 -7.50 12.23
C ALA A 84 45.34 -8.01 11.70
N GLU A 85 45.40 -8.41 10.41
CA GLU A 85 46.65 -8.86 9.77
C GLU A 85 47.65 -7.72 9.59
N VAL A 86 47.23 -6.47 9.41
CA VAL A 86 48.10 -5.28 9.41
C VAL A 86 48.90 -5.18 10.70
N ILE A 87 48.27 -5.42 11.84
CA ILE A 87 48.91 -5.37 13.15
C ILE A 87 50.00 -6.42 13.24
N LYS A 88 49.80 -7.63 12.72
CA LYS A 88 50.80 -8.69 12.67
C LYS A 88 51.93 -8.33 11.70
N SER A 89 51.62 -7.73 10.56
CA SER A 89 52.66 -7.28 9.58
C SER A 89 53.56 -6.24 10.20
N LEU A 90 53.07 -5.29 11.00
CA LEU A 90 53.86 -4.29 11.71
C LEU A 90 54.80 -4.91 12.75
N ARG A 91 54.46 -6.10 13.27
CA ARG A 91 55.31 -6.86 14.20
C ARG A 91 56.30 -7.79 13.50
N GLY A 92 56.26 -7.89 12.16
CA GLY A 92 57.07 -8.82 11.39
C GLY A 92 56.57 -10.27 11.46
N GLU A 93 55.35 -10.49 11.89
CA GLU A 93 54.71 -11.81 12.08
C GLU A 93 53.81 -12.24 10.92
N SER A 94 53.62 -11.37 9.91
CA SER A 94 52.78 -11.64 8.75
C SER A 94 53.58 -12.17 7.55
N ALA A 95 52.97 -13.06 6.77
CA ALA A 95 53.50 -13.56 5.50
C ALA A 95 53.23 -12.61 4.32
N PHE A 96 52.40 -11.57 4.50
CA PHE A 96 52.01 -10.62 3.46
C PHE A 96 52.87 -9.38 3.47
N SER A 97 53.19 -8.83 2.27
CA SER A 97 53.84 -7.53 2.15
C SER A 97 52.83 -6.39 2.50
N GLN A 98 53.38 -5.26 2.98
CA GLN A 98 52.57 -4.10 3.33
C GLN A 98 51.76 -3.55 2.14
N ASP A 99 52.37 -3.52 0.94
CA ASP A 99 51.72 -3.04 -0.29
C ASP A 99 50.52 -3.95 -0.69
N LEU A 100 50.71 -5.27 -0.58
CA LEU A 100 49.63 -6.23 -0.87
C LEU A 100 48.49 -6.11 0.12
N LEU A 101 48.77 -5.97 1.43
CA LEU A 101 47.72 -5.74 2.44
C LEU A 101 46.99 -4.45 2.20
N GLY A 102 47.69 -3.35 1.83
CA GLY A 102 47.08 -2.08 1.49
C GLY A 102 46.09 -2.19 0.33
N SER A 103 46.49 -2.89 -0.75
CA SER A 103 45.61 -3.13 -1.89
C SER A 103 44.37 -3.97 -1.51
N LEU A 104 44.59 -5.09 -0.79
CA LEU A 104 43.49 -5.96 -0.36
C LEU A 104 42.49 -5.26 0.56
N ILE A 105 42.97 -4.40 1.47
CA ILE A 105 42.10 -3.61 2.35
C ILE A 105 41.30 -2.61 1.55
N SER A 106 41.91 -1.89 0.60
CA SER A 106 41.19 -0.93 -0.27
C SER A 106 40.08 -1.60 -1.09
N ASP A 107 40.41 -2.76 -1.68
CA ASP A 107 39.41 -3.55 -2.45
C ASP A 107 38.27 -4.05 -1.55
N CYS A 108 38.61 -4.51 -0.35
CA CYS A 108 37.65 -5.00 0.62
C CYS A 108 36.75 -3.87 1.20
N GLU A 109 37.35 -2.68 1.42
CA GLU A 109 36.58 -1.48 1.82
C GLU A 109 35.58 -1.07 0.75
N THR A 110 36.01 -1.06 -0.52
CA THR A 110 35.13 -0.76 -1.65
C THR A 110 33.97 -1.77 -1.72
N LYS A 111 34.26 -3.06 -1.64
CA LYS A 111 33.27 -4.13 -1.61
C LYS A 111 32.33 -3.99 -0.41
N CYS A 112 32.84 -3.67 0.77
CA CYS A 112 32.06 -3.49 1.98
C CYS A 112 31.05 -2.33 1.82
N LEU A 113 31.46 -1.22 1.22
CA LEU A 113 30.59 -0.09 0.91
C LEU A 113 29.49 -0.47 -0.09
N GLU A 114 29.81 -1.22 -1.14
CA GLU A 114 28.82 -1.67 -2.14
C GLU A 114 27.75 -2.57 -1.52
N VAL A 115 28.17 -3.56 -0.71
CA VAL A 115 27.18 -4.44 -0.05
C VAL A 115 26.41 -3.73 1.06
N GLN A 116 27.01 -2.72 1.72
CA GLN A 116 26.31 -1.86 2.66
C GLN A 116 25.17 -1.10 1.97
N HIS A 117 25.46 -0.44 0.86
CA HIS A 117 24.42 0.25 0.07
C HIS A 117 23.30 -0.70 -0.38
N THR A 118 23.67 -1.92 -0.79
CA THR A 118 22.68 -2.95 -1.16
C THR A 118 21.81 -3.35 0.02
N MET A 119 22.39 -3.51 1.20
CA MET A 119 21.66 -3.82 2.44
C MET A 119 20.73 -2.67 2.84
N GLU A 120 21.21 -1.42 2.78
CA GLU A 120 20.41 -0.23 3.10
C GLU A 120 19.22 -0.09 2.14
N ALA A 121 19.41 -0.31 0.84
CA ALA A 121 18.35 -0.29 -0.15
C ALA A 121 17.32 -1.42 0.09
N ALA A 122 17.78 -2.62 0.42
CA ALA A 122 16.88 -3.74 0.75
C ALA A 122 16.11 -3.49 2.05
N GLN A 123 16.74 -2.86 3.06
CA GLN A 123 16.07 -2.46 4.30
C GLN A 123 14.98 -1.42 4.02
N ALA A 124 15.29 -0.36 3.27
CA ALA A 124 14.33 0.67 2.91
C ALA A 124 13.12 0.10 2.14
N ALA A 125 13.36 -0.81 1.19
CA ALA A 125 12.30 -1.47 0.44
C ALA A 125 11.43 -2.37 1.33
N TYR A 126 12.01 -3.04 2.32
CA TYR A 126 11.26 -3.83 3.29
C TYR A 126 10.40 -2.93 4.19
N ASP A 127 10.97 -1.86 4.74
CA ASP A 127 10.29 -0.92 5.64
C ASP A 127 9.12 -0.21 4.93
N GLU A 128 9.32 0.20 3.67
CA GLU A 128 8.25 0.75 2.82
C GLU A 128 7.10 -0.25 2.64
N GLY A 129 7.43 -1.51 2.35
CA GLY A 129 6.42 -2.56 2.23
C GLY A 129 5.67 -2.83 3.53
N GLN A 130 6.36 -2.82 4.66
CA GLN A 130 5.75 -2.98 5.98
C GLN A 130 4.81 -1.81 6.29
N ALA A 131 5.24 -0.56 6.07
CA ALA A 131 4.40 0.61 6.26
C ALA A 131 3.13 0.58 5.39
N MET A 132 3.25 0.08 4.15
CA MET A 132 2.09 -0.11 3.28
C MET A 132 1.11 -1.16 3.82
N LEU A 133 1.61 -2.29 4.35
CA LEU A 133 0.76 -3.31 4.98
C LEU A 133 0.05 -2.77 6.22
N ASP A 134 0.76 -2.00 7.04
CA ASP A 134 0.19 -1.39 8.25
C ASP A 134 -0.91 -0.38 7.88
N ALA A 135 -0.70 0.42 6.83
CA ALA A 135 -1.71 1.33 6.30
C ALA A 135 -2.95 0.60 5.77
N LEU A 136 -2.76 -0.52 5.04
CA LEU A 136 -3.88 -1.36 4.57
C LEU A 136 -4.68 -1.98 5.73
N ASN A 137 -3.99 -2.45 6.77
CA ASN A 137 -4.65 -2.99 7.95
C ASN A 137 -5.46 -1.91 8.70
N ALA A 138 -4.91 -0.70 8.85
CA ALA A 138 -5.59 0.42 9.46
C ALA A 138 -6.84 0.83 8.64
N GLN A 139 -6.71 0.91 7.31
CA GLN A 139 -7.82 1.22 6.41
C GLN A 139 -8.94 0.18 6.50
N TYR A 140 -8.61 -1.11 6.63
CA TYR A 140 -9.60 -2.15 6.86
C TYR A 140 -10.32 -1.97 8.20
N ASP A 141 -9.59 -1.73 9.28
CA ASP A 141 -10.16 -1.53 10.61
C ASP A 141 -11.13 -0.33 10.62
N ASP A 142 -10.81 0.75 9.90
CA ASP A 142 -11.69 1.88 9.70
C ASP A 142 -12.98 1.48 8.97
N ILE A 143 -12.87 0.72 7.87
CA ILE A 143 -14.04 0.26 7.09
C ILE A 143 -14.95 -0.61 7.96
N ILE A 144 -14.40 -1.54 8.73
CA ILE A 144 -15.18 -2.40 9.63
C ILE A 144 -15.85 -1.57 10.73
N SER A 145 -15.15 -0.60 11.31
CA SER A 145 -15.72 0.31 12.30
C SER A 145 -16.90 1.11 11.73
N TRP A 146 -16.77 1.63 10.51
CA TRP A 146 -17.87 2.32 9.82
C TRP A 146 -19.03 1.37 9.52
N ALA A 147 -18.73 0.14 9.09
CA ALA A 147 -19.72 -0.88 8.80
C ALA A 147 -20.57 -1.25 10.04
N ASP A 148 -19.95 -1.26 11.23
CA ASP A 148 -20.64 -1.58 12.48
C ASP A 148 -21.55 -0.44 12.94
N MET A 149 -21.15 0.80 12.68
CA MET A 149 -21.93 1.98 13.09
C MET A 149 -22.99 2.42 12.08
N TYR A 150 -22.85 2.04 10.81
CA TYR A 150 -23.59 2.63 9.69
C TYR A 150 -25.10 2.52 9.84
N ASP A 151 -25.63 1.38 10.28
CA ASP A 151 -27.08 1.15 10.38
C ASP A 151 -27.75 2.01 11.45
N SER A 152 -27.06 2.23 12.58
CA SER A 152 -27.54 3.03 13.70
C SER A 152 -27.18 4.52 13.58
N ALA A 153 -26.37 4.90 12.59
CA ALA A 153 -25.86 6.25 12.43
C ALA A 153 -26.94 7.25 11.98
N SER A 154 -26.81 8.51 12.43
CA SER A 154 -27.62 9.62 11.94
C SER A 154 -27.37 9.86 10.44
N THR A 155 -28.27 10.60 9.78
CA THR A 155 -28.11 10.96 8.36
C THR A 155 -26.80 11.73 8.12
N GLU A 156 -26.40 12.59 9.03
CA GLU A 156 -25.16 13.36 8.96
C GLU A 156 -23.94 12.45 9.10
N SER A 157 -23.96 11.51 10.04
CA SER A 157 -22.89 10.53 10.22
C SER A 157 -22.79 9.60 9.02
N LYS A 158 -23.92 9.16 8.43
CA LYS A 158 -23.91 8.37 7.19
C LYS A 158 -23.28 9.14 6.03
N LYS A 159 -23.57 10.44 5.89
CA LYS A 159 -22.93 11.27 4.87
C LYS A 159 -21.42 11.39 5.07
N MET A 160 -20.95 11.51 6.31
CA MET A 160 -19.53 11.50 6.62
C MET A 160 -18.89 10.18 6.20
N ILE A 161 -19.44 9.04 6.58
CA ILE A 161 -18.93 7.71 6.21
C ILE A 161 -18.89 7.57 4.69
N VAL A 162 -19.97 7.94 3.99
CA VAL A 162 -20.04 7.89 2.52
C VAL A 162 -18.95 8.76 1.90
N SER A 163 -18.68 9.96 2.43
CA SER A 163 -17.62 10.84 1.92
C SER A 163 -16.20 10.31 2.15
N CYS A 164 -16.00 9.47 3.17
CA CYS A 164 -14.73 8.76 3.37
C CYS A 164 -14.55 7.62 2.36
N LEU A 165 -15.63 6.94 1.98
CA LEU A 165 -15.59 5.82 1.04
C LEU A 165 -15.61 6.25 -0.43
N ILE A 166 -16.44 7.24 -0.76
CA ILE A 166 -16.75 7.63 -2.14
C ILE A 166 -16.17 9.01 -2.44
N ARG A 167 -15.32 9.06 -3.45
CA ARG A 167 -14.72 10.29 -3.95
C ARG A 167 -15.66 11.07 -4.84
N ARG A 168 -16.35 10.37 -5.76
CA ARG A 168 -17.21 10.98 -6.77
C ARG A 168 -18.26 10.00 -7.24
N VAL A 169 -19.46 10.52 -7.51
CA VAL A 169 -20.54 9.78 -8.16
C VAL A 169 -20.92 10.52 -9.44
N GLU A 170 -20.77 9.87 -10.57
CA GLU A 170 -21.28 10.34 -11.84
C GLU A 170 -22.62 9.68 -12.13
N VAL A 171 -23.62 10.49 -12.44
CA VAL A 171 -24.98 10.01 -12.66
C VAL A 171 -25.36 10.20 -14.13
N TYR A 172 -25.61 9.10 -14.80
CA TYR A 172 -26.04 9.07 -16.21
C TYR A 172 -27.56 8.91 -16.30
N ARG A 173 -28.09 8.84 -17.53
CA ARG A 173 -29.52 8.57 -17.75
C ARG A 173 -29.94 7.27 -17.09
N ASP A 174 -31.22 7.20 -16.71
CA ASP A 174 -31.83 6.02 -16.10
C ASP A 174 -31.16 5.56 -14.81
N TYR A 175 -30.60 6.53 -14.05
CA TYR A 175 -29.88 6.31 -12.78
C TYR A 175 -28.68 5.37 -12.88
N ARG A 176 -28.08 5.22 -14.07
CA ARG A 176 -26.79 4.53 -14.16
C ARG A 176 -25.74 5.36 -13.45
N LEU A 177 -24.94 4.70 -12.63
CA LEU A 177 -23.93 5.34 -11.79
C LEU A 177 -22.54 4.87 -12.18
N HIS A 178 -21.60 5.78 -12.13
CA HIS A 178 -20.18 5.47 -12.03
C HIS A 178 -19.69 6.06 -10.72
N ILE A 179 -19.07 5.22 -9.87
CA ILE A 179 -18.66 5.59 -8.53
C ILE A 179 -17.15 5.45 -8.43
N ASP A 180 -16.48 6.58 -8.18
CA ASP A 180 -15.07 6.60 -7.85
C ASP A 180 -14.92 6.51 -6.33
N PHE A 181 -14.17 5.52 -5.87
CA PHE A 181 -13.90 5.32 -4.45
C PHE A 181 -12.60 5.99 -4.00
N ASN A 182 -12.53 6.36 -2.72
CA ASN A 182 -11.30 6.82 -2.07
C ASN A 182 -10.39 5.64 -1.67
N ILE A 183 -10.93 4.42 -1.69
CA ILE A 183 -10.29 3.19 -1.26
C ILE A 183 -10.11 2.31 -2.49
N ASP A 184 -8.89 1.80 -2.65
CA ASP A 184 -8.59 0.79 -3.66
C ASP A 184 -8.95 -0.60 -3.11
N PHE A 185 -10.14 -1.07 -3.45
CA PHE A 185 -10.64 -2.38 -3.03
C PHE A 185 -9.92 -3.56 -3.68
N GLU A 186 -9.14 -3.36 -4.77
CA GLU A 186 -8.35 -4.41 -5.39
C GLU A 186 -7.20 -4.89 -4.49
N GLN A 187 -6.80 -4.05 -3.53
CA GLN A 187 -5.77 -4.37 -2.54
C GLN A 187 -6.26 -5.42 -1.52
N PHE A 188 -7.58 -5.55 -1.37
CA PHE A 188 -8.17 -6.54 -0.47
C PHE A 188 -8.44 -7.87 -1.19
N SER A 189 -8.31 -8.98 -0.46
CA SER A 189 -8.37 -10.35 -1.01
C SER A 189 -9.67 -10.70 -1.73
N ALA A 190 -10.74 -9.98 -1.47
CA ALA A 190 -12.07 -10.30 -2.00
C ALA A 190 -12.38 -9.65 -3.33
N GLY A 191 -11.42 -9.16 -4.09
CA GLY A 191 -11.65 -8.58 -5.42
C GLY A 191 -13.10 -8.09 -5.57
N LEU A 192 -13.44 -6.96 -4.93
CA LEU A 192 -14.80 -6.44 -4.97
C LEU A 192 -15.11 -6.07 -6.42
N ASP A 193 -15.74 -6.94 -7.15
CA ASP A 193 -16.30 -6.57 -8.45
C ASP A 193 -17.46 -5.60 -8.22
N ILE A 194 -17.11 -4.32 -8.16
CA ILE A 194 -18.04 -3.22 -7.91
C ILE A 194 -18.90 -2.96 -9.15
N SER A 195 -18.47 -3.42 -10.32
CA SER A 195 -19.25 -3.30 -11.57
C SER A 195 -20.57 -4.08 -11.52
N ALA A 196 -20.62 -5.16 -10.74
CA ALA A 196 -21.84 -5.95 -10.53
C ALA A 196 -22.84 -5.32 -9.53
N ILE A 197 -22.45 -4.27 -8.79
CA ILE A 197 -23.27 -3.63 -7.75
C ILE A 197 -24.13 -2.49 -8.31
N ALA A 198 -23.73 -1.91 -9.44
CA ALA A 198 -24.38 -0.75 -10.06
C ALA A 198 -25.41 -1.12 -11.16
N ALA A 199 -25.75 -2.40 -11.29
CA ALA A 199 -26.74 -2.89 -12.27
C ALA A 199 -28.15 -2.99 -11.69
#